data_a34ac55730e61c666eba9cce32bdbce3
#
_entry.id   a34ac55730e61c666eba9cce32bdbce3
#
_cell.length_a   1.000
_cell.length_b   1.000
_cell.length_c   1.000
_cell.angle_alpha   90.00
_cell.angle_beta   90.00
_cell.angle_gamma   90.00
#
_symmetry.space_group_name_H-M   'P 1'
#
loop_
_entity.id
_entity.type
_entity.pdbx_description
1 polymer ?
#
loop_
_entity_poly.entity_id
_entity_poly.type
_entity_poly.pdbx_seq_one_letter_code
_entity_poly.pdbx_strand_id
1 'polypeptide(L)'
;MKKLNIALLAGGNSSEREVALASAAMILDAFDRSRYNVIPVDVHGLHWTCKGAGDRKVEVDKTDFSVPVGDGKIRFDYAFIMIHGTPGEDGKLQGYLEMMGIPYSTSGFVSSVETFDKTLCKRIVSEIDGLCLAREVLLRRGDRVDADAIAARLGLPVFVKPNASGSSCGVTKVKSVADMVPAIERAFTESDAVLIEEFIEGRE
;
A
#
# COMPACT_ATOMS: atom_id res chain seq x y z
N MET A 1 26.99 -22.01 -7.92
CA MET A 1 26.57 -21.25 -6.71
C MET A 1 25.20 -21.72 -6.27
N LYS A 2 24.92 -21.69 -4.97
CA LYS A 2 23.56 -21.97 -4.46
C LYS A 2 22.62 -20.85 -4.93
N LYS A 3 21.45 -21.20 -5.48
CA LYS A 3 20.43 -20.21 -5.86
C LYS A 3 19.88 -19.54 -4.60
N LEU A 4 19.56 -18.24 -4.70
CA LEU A 4 18.82 -17.53 -3.66
C LEU A 4 17.33 -17.86 -3.76
N ASN A 5 16.70 -18.08 -2.63
CA ASN A 5 15.26 -18.28 -2.52
C ASN A 5 14.58 -16.92 -2.37
N ILE A 6 13.80 -16.53 -3.37
CA ILE A 6 13.09 -15.26 -3.43
C ILE A 6 11.61 -15.49 -3.15
N ALA A 7 11.07 -14.84 -2.13
CA ALA A 7 9.63 -14.71 -1.99
C ALA A 7 9.14 -13.59 -2.90
N LEU A 8 8.37 -13.89 -3.95
CA LEU A 8 7.67 -12.90 -4.76
C LEU A 8 6.31 -12.62 -4.13
N LEU A 9 6.24 -11.59 -3.29
CA LEU A 9 5.06 -11.23 -2.52
C LEU A 9 4.10 -10.42 -3.38
N ALA A 10 2.88 -10.90 -3.56
CA ALA A 10 1.84 -10.27 -4.36
C ALA A 10 0.48 -10.34 -3.65
N GLY A 11 -0.55 -9.77 -4.24
CA GLY A 11 -1.88 -9.69 -3.64
C GLY A 11 -2.06 -8.42 -2.82
N GLY A 12 -2.12 -8.53 -1.51
CA GLY A 12 -2.39 -7.40 -0.62
C GLY A 12 -3.86 -7.32 -0.22
N ASN A 13 -4.20 -6.28 0.56
CA ASN A 13 -5.53 -6.07 1.15
C ASN A 13 -6.23 -4.82 0.59
N SER A 14 -5.64 -4.18 -0.42
CA SER A 14 -6.21 -3.00 -1.08
C SER A 14 -7.10 -3.38 -2.27
N SER A 15 -7.83 -2.42 -2.79
CA SER A 15 -8.59 -2.52 -4.04
C SER A 15 -7.70 -2.82 -5.27
N GLU A 16 -6.37 -2.65 -5.14
CA GLU A 16 -5.38 -2.91 -6.20
C GLU A 16 -4.84 -4.35 -6.23
N ARG A 17 -5.42 -5.27 -5.45
CA ARG A 17 -4.98 -6.65 -5.31
C ARG A 17 -4.81 -7.37 -6.66
N GLU A 18 -5.80 -7.27 -7.56
CA GLU A 18 -5.74 -7.94 -8.86
C GLU A 18 -4.60 -7.40 -9.74
N VAL A 19 -4.33 -6.10 -9.67
CA VAL A 19 -3.21 -5.46 -10.36
C VAL A 19 -1.88 -5.99 -9.81
N ALA A 20 -1.75 -6.12 -8.50
CA ALA A 20 -0.57 -6.67 -7.84
C ALA A 20 -0.29 -8.13 -8.29
N LEU A 21 -1.33 -8.97 -8.34
CA LEU A 21 -1.22 -10.35 -8.80
C LEU A 21 -0.80 -10.44 -10.28
N ALA A 22 -1.39 -9.62 -11.14
CA ALA A 22 -1.03 -9.57 -12.55
C ALA A 22 0.43 -9.10 -12.77
N SER A 23 0.85 -8.07 -12.04
CA SER A 23 2.22 -7.54 -12.08
C SER A 23 3.24 -8.60 -11.62
N ALA A 24 2.92 -9.34 -10.56
CA ALA A 24 3.79 -10.41 -10.07
C ALA A 24 3.91 -11.56 -11.10
N ALA A 25 2.84 -11.91 -11.81
CA ALA A 25 2.91 -12.91 -12.87
C ALA A 25 3.86 -12.50 -14.01
N MET A 26 3.82 -11.22 -14.42
CA MET A 26 4.74 -10.68 -15.44
C MET A 26 6.20 -10.71 -14.96
N ILE A 27 6.45 -10.27 -13.73
CA ILE A 27 7.79 -10.23 -13.16
C ILE A 27 8.36 -11.63 -12.96
N LEU A 28 7.53 -12.62 -12.62
CA LEU A 28 7.95 -13.99 -12.40
C LEU A 28 8.68 -14.58 -13.61
N ASP A 29 8.26 -14.24 -14.83
CA ASP A 29 8.87 -14.72 -16.07
C ASP A 29 10.20 -14.02 -16.40
N ALA A 30 10.43 -12.83 -15.84
CA ALA A 30 11.65 -12.05 -16.05
C ALA A 30 12.82 -12.46 -15.15
N PHE A 31 12.58 -13.26 -14.10
CA PHE A 31 13.65 -13.69 -13.21
C PHE A 31 14.62 -14.67 -13.86
N ASP A 32 15.93 -14.45 -13.63
CA ASP A 32 16.97 -15.39 -14.02
C ASP A 32 16.92 -16.67 -13.15
N ARG A 33 16.31 -17.70 -13.71
CA ARG A 33 16.15 -19.00 -13.05
C ARG A 33 17.44 -19.75 -12.81
N SER A 34 18.55 -19.33 -13.42
CA SER A 34 19.88 -19.89 -13.12
C SER A 34 20.41 -19.43 -11.77
N ARG A 35 20.00 -18.24 -11.31
CA ARG A 35 20.46 -17.57 -10.08
C ARG A 35 19.43 -17.63 -8.95
N TYR A 36 18.14 -17.61 -9.28
CA TYR A 36 17.07 -17.44 -8.31
C TYR A 36 16.08 -18.61 -8.33
N ASN A 37 15.67 -19.04 -7.16
CA ASN A 37 14.52 -19.91 -6.92
C ASN A 37 13.39 -19.00 -6.44
N VAL A 38 12.50 -18.59 -7.34
CA VAL A 38 11.43 -17.62 -7.05
C VAL A 38 10.14 -18.35 -6.76
N ILE A 39 9.57 -18.09 -5.60
CA ILE A 39 8.32 -18.67 -5.12
C ILE A 39 7.30 -17.54 -4.98
N PRO A 40 6.25 -17.51 -5.83
CA PRO A 40 5.15 -16.58 -5.68
C PRO A 40 4.40 -16.86 -4.39
N VAL A 41 4.17 -15.81 -3.61
CA VAL A 41 3.43 -15.84 -2.36
C VAL A 41 2.26 -14.86 -2.46
N ASP A 42 1.06 -15.38 -2.35
CA ASP A 42 -0.16 -14.59 -2.27
C ASP A 42 -0.38 -14.14 -0.82
N VAL A 43 -0.33 -12.83 -0.59
CA VAL A 43 -0.54 -12.19 0.70
C VAL A 43 -1.98 -11.69 0.77
N HIS A 44 -2.78 -12.23 1.68
CA HIS A 44 -4.15 -11.78 1.91
C HIS A 44 -4.50 -11.83 3.40
N GLY A 45 -4.58 -10.68 4.04
CA GLY A 45 -4.75 -10.60 5.48
C GLY A 45 -3.64 -11.34 6.22
N LEU A 46 -4.03 -12.27 7.08
CA LEU A 46 -3.10 -13.13 7.81
C LEU A 46 -2.69 -14.38 7.03
N HIS A 47 -3.28 -14.63 5.86
CA HIS A 47 -3.00 -15.80 5.04
C HIS A 47 -1.99 -15.45 3.95
N TRP A 48 -0.79 -16.00 4.07
CA TRP A 48 0.28 -15.86 3.10
C TRP A 48 0.53 -17.24 2.50
N THR A 49 0.11 -17.44 1.28
CA THR A 49 0.07 -18.77 0.67
C THR A 49 0.90 -18.83 -0.60
N CYS A 50 1.52 -19.98 -0.84
CA CYS A 50 2.16 -20.30 -2.10
C CYS A 50 1.72 -21.66 -2.62
N LYS A 51 2.09 -22.00 -3.86
CA LYS A 51 1.89 -23.34 -4.40
C LYS A 51 2.95 -24.29 -3.88
N GLY A 52 2.51 -25.35 -3.22
CA GLY A 52 3.33 -26.50 -2.82
C GLY A 52 3.33 -27.61 -3.86
N ALA A 53 3.80 -28.80 -3.47
CA ALA A 53 3.79 -29.96 -4.34
C ALA A 53 2.34 -30.36 -4.72
N GLY A 54 2.12 -30.60 -6.03
CA GLY A 54 0.81 -30.99 -6.57
C GLY A 54 -0.25 -29.88 -6.51
N ASP A 55 0.15 -28.62 -6.70
CA ASP A 55 -0.72 -27.43 -6.67
C ASP A 55 -1.46 -27.18 -5.34
N ARG A 56 -1.08 -27.86 -4.26
CA ARG A 56 -1.63 -27.55 -2.93
C ARG A 56 -1.22 -26.17 -2.52
N LYS A 57 -2.18 -25.40 -1.96
CA LYS A 57 -1.83 -24.18 -1.24
C LYS A 57 -1.17 -24.55 0.10
N VAL A 58 0.00 -23.97 0.35
CA VAL A 58 0.73 -24.07 1.61
C VAL A 58 0.93 -22.69 2.21
N GLU A 59 0.82 -22.60 3.53
CA GLU A 59 1.02 -21.34 4.27
C GLU A 59 2.51 -21.08 4.47
N VAL A 60 2.89 -19.82 4.38
CA VAL A 60 4.21 -19.32 4.81
C VAL A 60 4.26 -19.33 6.33
N ASP A 61 5.28 -19.95 6.89
CA ASP A 61 5.60 -19.82 8.31
C ASP A 61 6.21 -18.44 8.56
N LYS A 62 5.39 -17.53 9.14
CA LYS A 62 5.79 -16.16 9.44
C LYS A 62 6.72 -16.03 10.63
N THR A 63 6.97 -17.11 11.37
CA THR A 63 7.90 -17.08 12.50
C THR A 63 9.36 -17.15 12.09
N ASP A 64 9.64 -17.72 10.89
CA ASP A 64 11.00 -17.80 10.34
C ASP A 64 11.08 -17.49 8.83
N PHE A 65 9.98 -16.99 8.27
CA PHE A 65 9.83 -16.65 6.86
C PHE A 65 10.24 -17.80 5.93
N SER A 66 9.55 -18.94 6.08
CA SER A 66 9.80 -20.16 5.32
C SER A 66 8.52 -20.79 4.79
N VAL A 67 8.68 -21.73 3.85
CA VAL A 67 7.58 -22.56 3.34
C VAL A 67 7.92 -24.03 3.47
N PRO A 68 6.96 -24.90 3.85
CA PRO A 68 7.17 -26.32 3.90
C PRO A 68 7.32 -26.92 2.50
N VAL A 69 8.31 -27.79 2.31
CA VAL A 69 8.57 -28.53 1.07
C VAL A 69 8.97 -29.95 1.39
N GLY A 70 8.10 -30.91 1.05
CA GLY A 70 8.27 -32.32 1.46
C GLY A 70 8.39 -32.43 2.97
N ASP A 71 9.40 -33.15 3.45
CA ASP A 71 9.69 -33.30 4.89
C ASP A 71 10.58 -32.18 5.47
N GLY A 72 10.89 -31.14 4.66
CA GLY A 72 11.73 -30.02 5.04
C GLY A 72 11.04 -28.68 4.85
N LYS A 73 11.86 -27.61 4.85
CA LYS A 73 11.40 -26.24 4.56
C LYS A 73 12.42 -25.44 3.75
N ILE A 74 11.93 -24.50 2.98
CA ILE A 74 12.73 -23.48 2.28
C ILE A 74 12.57 -22.19 3.05
N ARG A 75 13.67 -21.62 3.56
CA ARG A 75 13.72 -20.26 4.07
C ARG A 75 13.98 -19.31 2.92
N PHE A 76 13.34 -18.15 2.92
CA PHE A 76 13.58 -17.11 1.94
C PHE A 76 14.81 -16.29 2.30
N ASP A 77 15.62 -16.00 1.29
CA ASP A 77 16.83 -15.16 1.41
C ASP A 77 16.52 -13.69 1.08
N TYR A 78 15.39 -13.42 0.37
CA TYR A 78 15.01 -12.10 -0.10
C TYR A 78 13.50 -12.04 -0.36
N ALA A 79 12.89 -10.87 -0.14
CA ALA A 79 11.50 -10.60 -0.46
C ALA A 79 11.40 -9.59 -1.62
N PHE A 80 10.82 -10.02 -2.74
CA PHE A 80 10.48 -9.13 -3.85
C PHE A 80 9.00 -8.74 -3.73
N ILE A 81 8.75 -7.47 -3.40
CA ILE A 81 7.41 -6.97 -3.08
C ILE A 81 6.77 -6.37 -4.33
N MET A 82 5.63 -6.94 -4.74
CA MET A 82 4.78 -6.49 -5.85
C MET A 82 3.37 -6.15 -5.37
N ILE A 83 3.22 -5.85 -4.09
CA ILE A 83 1.94 -5.47 -3.51
C ILE A 83 1.74 -3.96 -3.66
N HIS A 84 0.59 -3.56 -4.22
CA HIS A 84 0.11 -2.18 -4.22
C HIS A 84 -0.79 -1.94 -3.01
N GLY A 85 -0.60 -0.80 -2.33
CA GLY A 85 -1.31 -0.49 -1.10
C GLY A 85 -0.83 -1.33 0.09
N THR A 86 -1.72 -1.52 1.05
CA THR A 86 -1.42 -2.27 2.28
C THR A 86 -1.34 -3.79 2.04
N PRO A 87 -0.39 -4.52 2.62
CA PRO A 87 0.68 -4.09 3.52
C PRO A 87 2.01 -3.78 2.82
N GLY A 88 2.04 -3.62 1.48
CA GLY A 88 3.24 -3.53 0.66
C GLY A 88 3.87 -2.14 0.60
N GLU A 89 3.08 -1.07 0.78
CA GLU A 89 3.54 0.31 0.63
C GLU A 89 3.42 1.13 1.92
N ASP A 90 2.71 0.63 2.94
CA ASP A 90 2.43 1.35 4.18
C ASP A 90 3.40 1.05 5.33
N GLY A 91 4.51 0.39 5.05
CA GLY A 91 5.55 0.07 6.02
C GLY A 91 5.34 -1.24 6.80
N LYS A 92 4.13 -1.80 6.84
CA LYS A 92 3.83 -2.99 7.66
C LYS A 92 4.67 -4.20 7.27
N LEU A 93 4.75 -4.47 5.97
CA LEU A 93 5.52 -5.59 5.45
C LEU A 93 7.02 -5.34 5.60
N GLN A 94 7.47 -4.12 5.36
CA GLN A 94 8.85 -3.70 5.55
C GLN A 94 9.29 -3.90 7.01
N GLY A 95 8.47 -3.44 7.97
CA GLY A 95 8.76 -3.61 9.38
C GLY A 95 8.86 -5.08 9.80
N TYR A 96 7.98 -5.95 9.29
CA TYR A 96 8.07 -7.38 9.52
C TYR A 96 9.38 -7.96 8.95
N LEU A 97 9.74 -7.63 7.72
CA LEU A 97 10.95 -8.14 7.05
C LEU A 97 12.22 -7.63 7.72
N GLU A 98 12.24 -6.37 8.19
CA GLU A 98 13.37 -5.82 8.95
C GLU A 98 13.56 -6.55 10.29
N MET A 99 12.48 -6.84 11.03
CA MET A 99 12.54 -7.63 12.26
C MET A 99 13.09 -9.04 12.01
N MET A 100 12.81 -9.62 10.83
CA MET A 100 13.29 -10.94 10.43
C MET A 100 14.71 -10.91 9.84
N GLY A 101 15.29 -9.73 9.59
CA GLY A 101 16.58 -9.57 8.93
C GLY A 101 16.55 -9.98 7.45
N ILE A 102 15.40 -9.92 6.78
CA ILE A 102 15.22 -10.29 5.38
C ILE A 102 15.29 -9.04 4.51
N PRO A 103 16.25 -8.95 3.58
CA PRO A 103 16.30 -7.83 2.63
C PRO A 103 15.13 -7.89 1.63
N TYR A 104 14.72 -6.72 1.13
CA TYR A 104 13.55 -6.60 0.26
C TYR A 104 13.73 -5.51 -0.82
N SER A 105 12.80 -5.45 -1.78
CA SER A 105 12.95 -4.66 -3.02
C SER A 105 12.40 -3.23 -2.96
N THR A 106 11.66 -2.83 -1.93
CA THR A 106 11.04 -1.50 -1.82
C THR A 106 11.88 -0.55 -0.96
N SER A 107 11.40 0.70 -0.80
CA SER A 107 11.94 1.63 0.19
C SER A 107 11.84 1.05 1.60
N GLY A 108 12.68 1.53 2.52
CA GLY A 108 12.70 1.10 3.92
C GLY A 108 11.41 1.45 4.68
N PHE A 109 11.26 0.85 5.85
CA PHE A 109 10.07 1.00 6.70
C PHE A 109 9.66 2.47 6.91
N VAL A 110 10.59 3.31 7.36
CA VAL A 110 10.28 4.73 7.66
C VAL A 110 9.79 5.46 6.43
N SER A 111 10.54 5.39 5.31
CA SER A 111 10.16 6.07 4.07
C SER A 111 8.81 5.59 3.54
N SER A 112 8.50 4.29 3.65
CA SER A 112 7.22 3.73 3.22
C SER A 112 6.07 4.31 4.03
N VAL A 113 6.20 4.37 5.36
CA VAL A 113 5.18 4.96 6.24
C VAL A 113 4.97 6.45 5.92
N GLU A 114 6.07 7.21 5.82
CA GLU A 114 6.03 8.66 5.62
C GLU A 114 5.43 9.07 4.28
N THR A 115 5.70 8.31 3.21
CA THR A 115 5.24 8.66 1.87
C THR A 115 3.84 8.13 1.54
N PHE A 116 3.40 7.04 2.17
CA PHE A 116 2.09 6.46 1.92
C PHE A 116 0.96 7.24 2.61
N ASP A 117 1.20 7.77 3.81
CA ASP A 117 0.28 8.66 4.53
C ASP A 117 0.42 10.09 4.00
N LYS A 118 -0.59 10.56 3.23
CA LYS A 118 -0.55 11.87 2.56
C LYS A 118 -0.39 13.03 3.54
N THR A 119 -1.07 12.97 4.68
CA THR A 119 -0.98 14.03 5.69
C THR A 119 0.39 14.04 6.35
N LEU A 120 0.96 12.87 6.65
CA LEU A 120 2.30 12.76 7.22
C LEU A 120 3.35 13.26 6.21
N CYS A 121 3.28 12.81 4.95
CA CYS A 121 4.14 13.27 3.87
C CYS A 121 4.10 14.81 3.74
N LYS A 122 2.90 15.40 3.68
CA LYS A 122 2.73 16.85 3.61
C LYS A 122 3.35 17.58 4.78
N ARG A 123 3.22 17.06 6.00
CA ARG A 123 3.86 17.66 7.20
C ARG A 123 5.38 17.67 7.09
N ILE A 124 5.97 16.57 6.62
CA ILE A 124 7.42 16.47 6.45
C ILE A 124 7.91 17.47 5.39
N VAL A 125 7.26 17.50 4.23
CA VAL A 125 7.70 18.38 3.14
C VAL A 125 7.31 19.85 3.34
N SER A 126 6.44 20.17 4.29
CA SER A 126 6.04 21.55 4.61
C SER A 126 7.19 22.43 5.12
N GLU A 127 8.28 21.81 5.57
CA GLU A 127 9.50 22.53 6.03
C GLU A 127 10.43 22.91 4.86
N ILE A 128 10.11 22.50 3.63
CA ILE A 128 10.92 22.81 2.46
C ILE A 128 10.60 24.24 1.98
N ASP A 129 11.60 25.11 2.00
CA ASP A 129 11.47 26.48 1.57
C ASP A 129 10.97 26.59 0.10
N GLY A 130 9.95 27.39 -0.11
CA GLY A 130 9.37 27.63 -1.45
C GLY A 130 8.37 26.56 -1.91
N LEU A 131 8.15 25.46 -1.17
CA LEU A 131 7.12 24.49 -1.46
C LEU A 131 5.76 24.96 -0.91
N CYS A 132 4.80 25.15 -1.83
CA CYS A 132 3.42 25.48 -1.48
C CYS A 132 2.58 24.19 -1.43
N LEU A 133 1.85 23.99 -0.34
CA LEU A 133 0.96 22.86 -0.15
C LEU A 133 -0.50 23.30 -0.14
N ALA A 134 -1.38 22.49 -0.71
CA ALA A 134 -2.82 22.71 -0.63
C ALA A 134 -3.30 22.77 0.82
N ARG A 135 -4.22 23.69 1.13
CA ARG A 135 -4.90 23.70 2.43
C ARG A 135 -5.75 22.45 2.57
N GLU A 136 -5.85 21.91 3.78
CA GLU A 136 -6.49 20.63 4.01
C GLU A 136 -7.33 20.57 5.28
N VAL A 137 -8.24 19.59 5.30
CA VAL A 137 -8.95 19.09 6.48
C VAL A 137 -8.78 17.57 6.49
N LEU A 138 -8.25 17.03 7.60
CA LEU A 138 -8.16 15.61 7.86
C LEU A 138 -9.34 15.18 8.73
N LEU A 139 -10.07 14.17 8.29
CA LEU A 139 -11.12 13.51 9.05
C LEU A 139 -10.75 12.07 9.35
N ARG A 140 -11.03 11.61 10.55
CA ARG A 140 -10.92 10.21 10.96
C ARG A 140 -12.30 9.58 11.06
N ARG A 141 -12.37 8.28 10.97
CA ARG A 141 -13.62 7.54 11.14
C ARG A 141 -14.24 7.85 12.50
N GLY A 142 -15.48 8.33 12.50
CA GLY A 142 -16.21 8.75 13.69
C GLY A 142 -16.17 10.25 14.00
N ASP A 143 -15.37 11.03 13.28
CA ASP A 143 -15.39 12.48 13.42
C ASP A 143 -16.71 13.06 12.92
N ARG A 144 -17.16 14.16 13.55
CA ARG A 144 -18.32 14.92 13.06
C ARG A 144 -17.97 15.66 11.79
N VAL A 145 -18.70 15.39 10.74
CA VAL A 145 -18.54 16.09 9.45
C VAL A 145 -19.41 17.34 9.44
N ASP A 146 -18.79 18.51 9.26
CA ASP A 146 -19.45 19.77 9.00
C ASP A 146 -19.06 20.24 7.60
N ALA A 147 -19.86 19.84 6.61
CA ALA A 147 -19.55 20.09 5.20
C ALA A 147 -19.56 21.59 4.84
N ASP A 148 -20.44 22.39 5.50
CA ASP A 148 -20.50 23.83 5.28
C ASP A 148 -19.24 24.53 5.83
N ALA A 149 -18.80 24.14 7.03
CA ALA A 149 -17.57 24.69 7.62
C ALA A 149 -16.33 24.30 6.79
N ILE A 150 -16.25 23.08 6.28
CA ILE A 150 -15.16 22.62 5.39
C ILE A 150 -15.15 23.44 4.11
N ALA A 151 -16.32 23.60 3.45
CA ALA A 151 -16.43 24.39 2.24
C ALA A 151 -16.09 25.88 2.46
N ALA A 152 -16.50 26.45 3.59
CA ALA A 152 -16.15 27.83 3.96
C ALA A 152 -14.63 28.01 4.16
N ARG A 153 -13.95 26.98 4.73
CA ARG A 153 -12.51 27.01 4.97
C ARG A 153 -11.67 26.81 3.73
N LEU A 154 -12.02 25.85 2.87
CA LEU A 154 -11.18 25.44 1.73
C LEU A 154 -11.61 26.08 0.41
N GLY A 155 -12.87 26.54 0.31
CA GLY A 155 -13.49 26.88 -0.96
C GLY A 155 -14.01 25.64 -1.70
N LEU A 156 -14.67 25.87 -2.82
CA LEU A 156 -15.06 24.80 -3.75
C LEU A 156 -14.51 25.11 -5.14
N PRO A 157 -14.11 24.10 -5.93
CA PRO A 157 -14.18 22.67 -5.63
C PRO A 157 -13.09 22.21 -4.67
N VAL A 158 -13.29 21.02 -4.04
CA VAL A 158 -12.28 20.32 -3.24
C VAL A 158 -12.05 18.93 -3.79
N PHE A 159 -10.89 18.34 -3.47
CA PHE A 159 -10.67 16.92 -3.62
C PHE A 159 -10.86 16.20 -2.28
N VAL A 160 -11.74 15.23 -2.26
CA VAL A 160 -11.92 14.29 -1.15
C VAL A 160 -11.23 12.99 -1.52
N LYS A 161 -10.28 12.54 -0.69
CA LYS A 161 -9.45 11.37 -0.99
C LYS A 161 -9.10 10.56 0.27
N PRO A 162 -8.91 9.25 0.16
CA PRO A 162 -8.35 8.46 1.25
C PRO A 162 -6.97 8.96 1.62
N ASN A 163 -6.65 9.07 2.91
CA ASN A 163 -5.34 9.54 3.37
C ASN A 163 -4.22 8.55 3.02
N ALA A 164 -4.50 7.25 3.11
CA ALA A 164 -3.57 6.16 2.82
C ALA A 164 -4.18 5.20 1.77
N SER A 165 -3.97 5.50 0.50
CA SER A 165 -4.42 4.71 -0.65
C SER A 165 -3.65 5.13 -1.90
N GLY A 166 -3.59 4.23 -2.90
CA GLY A 166 -2.96 4.43 -4.21
C GLY A 166 -3.96 4.62 -5.35
N SER A 167 -3.44 4.75 -6.57
CA SER A 167 -4.16 4.72 -7.87
C SER A 167 -5.46 5.52 -7.95
N SER A 168 -5.57 6.61 -7.19
CA SER A 168 -6.78 7.45 -7.12
C SER A 168 -8.06 6.71 -6.69
N CYS A 169 -7.96 5.51 -6.11
CA CYS A 169 -9.11 4.79 -5.55
C CYS A 169 -9.76 5.64 -4.47
N GLY A 170 -11.09 5.80 -4.54
CA GLY A 170 -11.86 6.60 -3.59
C GLY A 170 -11.71 8.13 -3.70
N VAL A 171 -10.97 8.65 -4.69
CA VAL A 171 -10.79 10.09 -4.90
C VAL A 171 -12.01 10.67 -5.62
N THR A 172 -12.52 11.79 -5.10
CA THR A 172 -13.66 12.51 -5.69
C THR A 172 -13.42 14.02 -5.71
N LYS A 173 -13.60 14.65 -6.87
CA LYS A 173 -13.66 16.12 -6.98
C LYS A 173 -15.08 16.58 -6.65
N VAL A 174 -15.23 17.25 -5.52
CA VAL A 174 -16.50 17.75 -5.00
C VAL A 174 -16.69 19.20 -5.39
N LYS A 175 -17.82 19.51 -6.06
CA LYS A 175 -18.15 20.84 -6.55
C LYS A 175 -19.27 21.54 -5.78
N SER A 176 -20.02 20.79 -4.95
CA SER A 176 -21.09 21.32 -4.12
C SER A 176 -21.02 20.74 -2.71
N VAL A 177 -21.55 21.47 -1.72
CA VAL A 177 -21.58 21.00 -0.32
C VAL A 177 -22.39 19.70 -0.20
N ALA A 178 -23.46 19.55 -0.99
CA ALA A 178 -24.33 18.39 -0.98
C ALA A 178 -23.60 17.07 -1.35
N ASP A 179 -22.55 17.16 -2.20
CA ASP A 179 -21.79 16.00 -2.64
C ASP A 179 -20.68 15.61 -1.67
N MET A 180 -20.40 16.43 -0.65
CA MET A 180 -19.22 16.24 0.22
C MET A 180 -19.33 15.00 1.10
N VAL A 181 -20.47 14.81 1.80
CA VAL A 181 -20.65 13.66 2.68
C VAL A 181 -20.60 12.34 1.92
N PRO A 182 -21.29 12.16 0.78
CA PRO A 182 -21.16 10.94 -0.02
C PRO A 182 -19.73 10.67 -0.51
N ALA A 183 -18.96 11.71 -0.83
CA ALA A 183 -17.57 11.58 -1.23
C ALA A 183 -16.66 11.14 -0.06
N ILE A 184 -16.90 11.68 1.15
CA ILE A 184 -16.18 11.29 2.37
C ILE A 184 -16.46 9.82 2.71
N GLU A 185 -17.73 9.39 2.67
CA GLU A 185 -18.12 8.00 2.91
C GLU A 185 -17.45 7.05 1.94
N ARG A 186 -17.38 7.40 0.66
CA ARG A 186 -16.65 6.62 -0.36
C ARG A 186 -15.16 6.55 -0.05
N ALA A 187 -14.54 7.65 0.34
CA ALA A 187 -13.11 7.64 0.67
C ALA A 187 -12.81 6.80 1.93
N PHE A 188 -13.74 6.73 2.87
CA PHE A 188 -13.63 5.86 4.05
C PHE A 188 -13.73 4.36 3.73
N THR A 189 -14.11 3.94 2.53
CA THR A 189 -14.03 2.52 2.14
C THR A 189 -12.60 2.07 1.92
N GLU A 190 -11.69 2.99 1.61
CA GLU A 190 -10.28 2.70 1.26
C GLU A 190 -9.30 3.02 2.41
N SER A 191 -9.69 3.85 3.39
CA SER A 191 -8.80 4.27 4.48
C SER A 191 -9.60 4.67 5.72
N ASP A 192 -9.00 4.56 6.90
CA ASP A 192 -9.60 5.03 8.17
C ASP A 192 -9.48 6.55 8.39
N ALA A 193 -8.79 7.23 7.48
CA ALA A 193 -8.68 8.68 7.46
C ALA A 193 -8.93 9.20 6.04
N VAL A 194 -9.61 10.34 5.96
CA VAL A 194 -9.95 11.03 4.70
C VAL A 194 -9.34 12.41 4.71
N LEU A 195 -8.65 12.74 3.64
CA LEU A 195 -8.05 14.04 3.39
C LEU A 195 -8.93 14.83 2.42
N ILE A 196 -9.32 16.03 2.82
CA ILE A 196 -10.06 16.97 1.98
C ILE A 196 -9.12 18.12 1.67
N GLU A 197 -8.81 18.33 0.41
CA GLU A 197 -7.90 19.40 -0.04
C GLU A 197 -8.59 20.39 -0.97
N GLU A 198 -8.20 21.65 -0.84
CA GLU A 198 -8.59 22.67 -1.82
C GLU A 198 -8.13 22.27 -3.23
N PHE A 199 -8.90 22.65 -4.22
CA PHE A 199 -8.48 22.47 -5.60
C PHE A 199 -7.49 23.58 -5.99
N ILE A 200 -6.32 23.17 -6.44
CA ILE A 200 -5.33 24.09 -7.01
C ILE A 200 -5.36 23.94 -8.52
N GLU A 201 -5.55 25.05 -9.22
CA GLU A 201 -5.45 25.09 -10.68
C GLU A 201 -3.98 25.13 -11.10
N GLY A 202 -3.58 24.24 -12.00
CA GLY A 202 -2.19 24.15 -12.44
C GLY A 202 -1.99 23.09 -13.52
N ARG A 203 -0.72 22.83 -13.83
CA ARG A 203 -0.31 21.70 -14.67
C ARG A 203 0.01 20.50 -13.80
N GLU A 204 -0.43 19.32 -14.23
CA GLU A 204 0.01 18.01 -13.73
C GLU A 204 1.14 17.48 -14.61
#